data_d2e2704295559d6ce410c334d93b6214
#
_entry.id   d2e2704295559d6ce410c334d93b6214
#
_cell.length_a   1.000
_cell.length_b   1.000
_cell.length_c   1.000
_cell.angle_alpha   90.00
_cell.angle_beta   90.00
_cell.angle_gamma   90.00
#
_symmetry.space_group_name_H-M   'P 1'
#
loop_
_entity.id
_entity.type
_entity.pdbx_description
1 polymer ?
#
loop_
_entity_poly.entity_id
_entity_poly.type
_entity_poly.pdbx_seq_one_letter_code
_entity_poly.pdbx_strand_id
1 'polypeptide(L)'
;MRKLFMSKVLTMLMALALIGAVTAHAQDQDYDVVLKGGRVMDPETSLDAVMNVGIKGGKIAAVTEDELSGTEIIDVKGLVVSPGFIDIHQHSLDIADGRLAAQDGTTTHMELEFGRSPVAEAYDIVEKRGHPINYGFSSSWPMVRAKVMGGFEGEATWDGLTEAFVTEWGTTVANPEQEKQILALIQKDLDDGALAIGYPPAYGSGAGTKEAINLWKKAAANNVPVSVHVRYQSMLDPNSSVEAMNEMLGLTASSGAHAIVCHIQLLGLSDPYMMLDVIDAGRKAGLRLTTEVYPFGGTAPPISADYLQWENSDERIGFEWNEIRTDAKPHYTFKDKADFQKHQKEHPGDFVQMEYIDESTPEGLAAMRAAVTFPETIPAADGTLISWGGKPK
;
A
#
# COMPACT_ATOMS: atom_id res chain seq x y z
N MET A 1 48.41 -38.08 -46.02
CA MET A 1 47.65 -38.69 -44.94
C MET A 1 48.18 -38.40 -43.54
N ARG A 2 49.49 -38.39 -43.28
CA ARG A 2 50.05 -38.13 -41.92
C ARG A 2 49.78 -36.68 -41.38
N LYS A 3 49.80 -35.64 -42.22
CA LYS A 3 49.55 -34.24 -41.76
C LYS A 3 48.10 -33.98 -41.39
N LEU A 4 47.12 -34.67 -41.98
CA LEU A 4 45.69 -34.48 -41.63
C LEU A 4 45.31 -35.17 -40.32
N PHE A 5 46.04 -36.23 -39.94
CA PHE A 5 45.81 -36.97 -38.67
C PHE A 5 46.31 -36.20 -37.47
N MET A 6 47.49 -35.57 -37.58
CA MET A 6 48.04 -34.73 -36.51
C MET A 6 47.23 -33.48 -36.21
N SER A 7 46.62 -32.85 -37.27
CA SER A 7 45.74 -31.70 -37.13
C SER A 7 44.45 -32.02 -36.35
N LYS A 8 43.84 -33.18 -36.60
CA LYS A 8 42.61 -33.59 -35.90
C LYS A 8 42.88 -34.03 -34.43
N VAL A 9 44.02 -34.61 -34.14
CA VAL A 9 44.40 -34.97 -32.78
C VAL A 9 44.74 -33.73 -31.94
N LEU A 10 45.39 -32.74 -32.55
CA LEU A 10 45.70 -31.47 -31.87
C LEU A 10 44.44 -30.63 -31.57
N THR A 11 43.45 -30.65 -32.49
CA THR A 11 42.15 -29.95 -32.30
C THR A 11 41.29 -30.64 -31.23
N MET A 12 41.37 -31.99 -31.13
CA MET A 12 40.63 -32.74 -30.15
C MET A 12 41.26 -32.62 -28.74
N LEU A 13 42.61 -32.52 -28.63
CA LEU A 13 43.31 -32.23 -27.38
C LEU A 13 43.11 -30.79 -26.92
N MET A 14 42.98 -29.80 -27.82
CA MET A 14 42.57 -28.43 -27.44
C MET A 14 41.11 -28.36 -26.99
N ALA A 15 40.19 -29.10 -27.60
CA ALA A 15 38.79 -29.15 -27.18
C ALA A 15 38.64 -29.85 -25.81
N LEU A 16 39.43 -30.91 -25.51
CA LEU A 16 39.44 -31.51 -24.17
C LEU A 16 40.10 -30.62 -23.11
N ALA A 17 41.08 -29.79 -23.47
CA ALA A 17 41.68 -28.82 -22.55
C ALA A 17 40.78 -27.64 -22.25
N LEU A 18 39.83 -27.28 -23.13
CA LEU A 18 38.81 -26.24 -22.89
C LEU A 18 37.62 -26.76 -22.06
N ILE A 19 37.34 -28.05 -22.06
CA ILE A 19 36.28 -28.65 -21.22
C ILE A 19 36.78 -28.89 -19.78
N GLY A 20 38.10 -28.96 -19.56
CA GLY A 20 38.73 -29.15 -18.23
C GLY A 20 38.98 -27.84 -17.46
N ALA A 21 38.66 -26.66 -18.03
CA ALA A 21 38.97 -25.37 -17.42
C ALA A 21 37.73 -24.58 -16.97
N VAL A 22 36.57 -25.21 -16.90
CA VAL A 22 35.39 -24.66 -16.23
C VAL A 22 35.04 -25.46 -14.98
N THR A 23 36.06 -25.81 -14.21
CA THR A 23 35.91 -25.78 -12.77
C THR A 23 36.15 -24.34 -12.39
N ALA A 24 35.09 -23.51 -12.45
CA ALA A 24 35.11 -22.26 -11.76
C ALA A 24 35.46 -22.62 -10.30
N HIS A 25 36.65 -22.27 -9.90
CA HIS A 25 36.95 -22.11 -8.51
C HIS A 25 35.89 -21.15 -8.01
N ALA A 26 34.96 -21.61 -7.19
CA ALA A 26 34.32 -20.74 -6.23
C ALA A 26 35.50 -20.16 -5.44
N GLN A 27 36.00 -18.98 -5.86
CA GLN A 27 36.94 -18.22 -5.08
C GLN A 27 36.33 -18.07 -3.71
N ASP A 28 37.15 -18.26 -2.70
CA ASP A 28 36.93 -17.88 -1.31
C ASP A 28 36.41 -16.44 -1.25
N GLN A 29 35.13 -16.27 -1.52
CA GLN A 29 34.42 -15.01 -1.32
C GLN A 29 33.89 -15.06 0.09
N ASP A 30 34.72 -14.60 1.06
CA ASP A 30 34.20 -14.36 2.40
C ASP A 30 33.03 -13.38 2.31
N TYR A 31 31.86 -13.84 2.70
CA TYR A 31 30.65 -13.06 2.81
C TYR A 31 30.62 -12.35 4.16
N ASP A 32 29.93 -11.21 4.23
CA ASP A 32 29.72 -10.51 5.50
C ASP A 32 28.80 -11.35 6.39
N VAL A 33 27.71 -11.88 5.79
CA VAL A 33 26.74 -12.76 6.43
C VAL A 33 26.40 -13.93 5.51
N VAL A 34 26.32 -15.12 6.08
CA VAL A 34 25.82 -16.33 5.43
C VAL A 34 24.58 -16.83 6.16
N LEU A 35 23.44 -16.93 5.47
CA LEU A 35 22.26 -17.63 5.95
C LEU A 35 22.38 -19.09 5.50
N LYS A 36 22.56 -20.01 6.46
CA LYS A 36 22.90 -21.40 6.15
C LYS A 36 21.71 -22.34 6.26
N GLY A 37 21.38 -23.04 5.16
CA GLY A 37 20.48 -24.20 5.16
C GLY A 37 19.00 -23.86 5.30
N GLY A 38 18.57 -22.65 4.94
CA GLY A 38 17.17 -22.24 4.94
C GLY A 38 16.40 -22.65 3.68
N ARG A 39 15.08 -22.77 3.77
CA ARG A 39 14.22 -22.88 2.60
C ARG A 39 14.11 -21.51 1.93
N VAL A 40 14.87 -21.31 0.86
CA VAL A 40 14.83 -20.06 0.09
C VAL A 40 13.60 -20.09 -0.81
N MET A 41 12.74 -19.08 -0.65
CA MET A 41 11.56 -18.86 -1.48
C MET A 41 11.70 -17.53 -2.19
N ASP A 42 11.84 -17.55 -3.52
CA ASP A 42 11.91 -16.34 -4.35
C ASP A 42 10.78 -16.38 -5.40
N PRO A 43 9.74 -15.55 -5.23
CA PRO A 43 8.59 -15.55 -6.15
C PRO A 43 8.94 -15.06 -7.56
N GLU A 44 9.97 -14.22 -7.73
CA GLU A 44 10.37 -13.71 -9.05
C GLU A 44 10.96 -14.81 -9.92
N THR A 45 11.79 -15.67 -9.34
CA THR A 45 12.43 -16.78 -10.06
C THR A 45 11.71 -18.12 -9.90
N SER A 46 10.64 -18.15 -9.08
CA SER A 46 9.95 -19.40 -8.67
C SER A 46 10.87 -20.39 -7.95
N LEU A 47 11.96 -19.92 -7.32
CA LEU A 47 12.83 -20.74 -6.52
C LEU A 47 12.13 -21.13 -5.20
N ASP A 48 12.12 -22.42 -4.89
CA ASP A 48 11.67 -22.99 -3.61
C ASP A 48 12.53 -24.20 -3.29
N ALA A 49 13.66 -23.96 -2.61
CA ALA A 49 14.64 -25.01 -2.30
C ALA A 49 15.43 -24.69 -1.02
N VAL A 50 16.03 -25.71 -0.41
CA VAL A 50 16.97 -25.52 0.71
C VAL A 50 18.31 -25.08 0.15
N MET A 51 18.73 -23.85 0.48
CA MET A 51 19.92 -23.20 -0.06
C MET A 51 20.68 -22.45 1.04
N ASN A 52 21.89 -22.02 0.69
CA ASN A 52 22.68 -21.05 1.44
C ASN A 52 22.62 -19.69 0.74
N VAL A 53 22.52 -18.61 1.50
CA VAL A 53 22.51 -17.24 0.96
C VAL A 53 23.72 -16.47 1.49
N GLY A 54 24.58 -16.01 0.58
CA GLY A 54 25.75 -15.17 0.88
C GLY A 54 25.45 -13.69 0.65
N ILE A 55 25.64 -12.87 1.68
CA ILE A 55 25.43 -11.42 1.66
C ILE A 55 26.79 -10.74 1.76
N LYS A 56 27.08 -9.82 0.84
CA LYS A 56 28.31 -9.02 0.81
C LYS A 56 28.03 -7.58 0.43
N GLY A 57 28.51 -6.63 1.23
CA GLY A 57 28.28 -5.22 1.01
C GLY A 57 26.80 -4.82 0.98
N GLY A 58 25.98 -5.47 1.82
CA GLY A 58 24.53 -5.23 1.90
C GLY A 58 23.72 -5.76 0.72
N LYS A 59 24.29 -6.65 -0.11
CA LYS A 59 23.63 -7.25 -1.28
C LYS A 59 23.68 -8.76 -1.22
N ILE A 60 22.66 -9.43 -1.72
CA ILE A 60 22.68 -10.87 -1.97
C ILE A 60 23.67 -11.09 -3.11
N ALA A 61 24.79 -11.78 -2.81
CA ALA A 61 25.87 -12.06 -3.74
C ALA A 61 25.90 -13.53 -4.18
N ALA A 62 25.27 -14.43 -3.43
CA ALA A 62 25.11 -15.83 -3.80
C ALA A 62 23.82 -16.42 -3.23
N VAL A 63 23.19 -17.30 -3.99
CA VAL A 63 22.14 -18.25 -3.56
C VAL A 63 22.56 -19.60 -4.17
N THR A 64 22.95 -20.58 -3.33
CA THR A 64 23.55 -21.83 -3.81
C THR A 64 23.35 -22.98 -2.81
N GLU A 65 23.47 -24.22 -3.29
CA GLU A 65 23.53 -25.39 -2.45
C GLU A 65 24.96 -25.59 -1.85
N ASP A 66 25.98 -24.97 -2.46
CA ASP A 66 27.38 -25.10 -2.01
C ASP A 66 27.56 -24.46 -0.62
N GLU A 67 28.52 -24.99 0.15
CA GLU A 67 28.93 -24.38 1.41
C GLU A 67 29.56 -22.99 1.17
N LEU A 68 29.14 -22.01 1.96
CA LEU A 68 29.66 -20.65 1.91
C LEU A 68 30.44 -20.34 3.19
N SER A 69 31.50 -19.52 3.08
CA SER A 69 32.23 -18.94 4.21
C SER A 69 31.88 -17.47 4.40
N GLY A 70 31.85 -16.99 5.63
CA GLY A 70 31.53 -15.62 5.95
C GLY A 70 31.95 -15.22 7.35
N THR A 71 31.96 -13.92 7.60
CA THR A 71 32.31 -13.35 8.92
C THR A 71 31.26 -13.75 9.97
N GLU A 72 29.98 -13.74 9.59
CA GLU A 72 28.85 -14.19 10.41
C GLU A 72 28.11 -15.30 9.67
N ILE A 73 27.89 -16.43 10.37
CA ILE A 73 27.10 -17.56 9.82
C ILE A 73 25.87 -17.74 10.72
N ILE A 74 24.69 -17.55 10.15
CA ILE A 74 23.41 -17.73 10.83
C ILE A 74 22.80 -19.05 10.35
N ASP A 75 22.64 -20.01 11.26
CA ASP A 75 21.93 -21.26 10.96
C ASP A 75 20.43 -20.97 10.89
N VAL A 76 19.87 -21.08 9.69
CA VAL A 76 18.43 -20.86 9.43
C VAL A 76 17.75 -22.15 8.97
N LYS A 77 18.31 -23.31 9.34
CA LYS A 77 17.72 -24.60 9.01
C LYS A 77 16.32 -24.75 9.58
N GLY A 78 15.37 -25.12 8.72
CA GLY A 78 13.95 -25.24 9.08
C GLY A 78 13.19 -23.93 9.06
N LEU A 79 13.85 -22.81 8.75
CA LEU A 79 13.22 -21.50 8.54
C LEU A 79 13.08 -21.21 7.04
N VAL A 80 12.17 -20.31 6.71
CA VAL A 80 12.04 -19.73 5.37
C VAL A 80 12.95 -18.50 5.27
N VAL A 81 13.66 -18.41 4.15
CA VAL A 81 14.41 -17.22 3.72
C VAL A 81 13.73 -16.68 2.47
N SER A 82 13.13 -15.52 2.55
CA SER A 82 12.43 -14.86 1.45
C SER A 82 12.86 -13.40 1.32
N PRO A 83 12.56 -12.73 0.20
CA PRO A 83 12.59 -11.27 0.16
C PRO A 83 11.73 -10.70 1.28
N GLY A 84 12.14 -9.57 1.86
CA GLY A 84 11.33 -8.88 2.87
C GLY A 84 10.04 -8.36 2.26
N PHE A 85 8.95 -8.39 3.04
CA PHE A 85 7.65 -7.92 2.58
C PHE A 85 7.64 -6.40 2.43
N ILE A 86 6.86 -5.92 1.47
CA ILE A 86 6.61 -4.50 1.21
C ILE A 86 5.14 -4.26 1.49
N ASP A 87 4.87 -3.49 2.53
CA ASP A 87 3.52 -3.02 2.86
C ASP A 87 3.32 -1.64 2.22
N ILE A 88 2.35 -1.53 1.32
CA ILE A 88 2.09 -0.30 0.55
C ILE A 88 1.02 0.58 1.18
N HIS A 89 0.38 0.12 2.27
CA HIS A 89 -0.72 0.81 2.92
C HIS A 89 -0.54 0.83 4.44
N GLN A 90 0.32 1.72 4.91
CA GLN A 90 0.61 1.87 6.33
C GLN A 90 0.59 3.34 6.74
N HIS A 91 -0.37 3.72 7.55
CA HIS A 91 -0.60 5.11 7.93
C HIS A 91 0.37 5.62 9.00
N SER A 92 0.90 4.73 9.83
CA SER A 92 1.90 5.06 10.83
C SER A 92 3.30 4.65 10.39
N LEU A 93 4.23 5.61 10.47
CA LEU A 93 5.65 5.40 10.23
C LEU A 93 6.47 5.71 11.50
N ASP A 94 5.94 5.31 12.65
CA ASP A 94 6.64 5.39 13.91
C ASP A 94 7.63 4.23 14.11
N ILE A 95 8.64 4.45 14.97
CA ILE A 95 9.66 3.44 15.26
C ILE A 95 9.04 2.15 15.82
N ALA A 96 7.99 2.29 16.64
CA ALA A 96 7.32 1.14 17.25
C ALA A 96 6.64 0.26 16.19
N ASP A 97 5.92 0.86 15.25
CA ASP A 97 5.24 0.16 14.17
C ASP A 97 6.24 -0.51 13.23
N GLY A 98 7.30 0.22 12.84
CA GLY A 98 8.36 -0.35 12.02
C GLY A 98 9.08 -1.54 12.70
N ARG A 99 9.22 -1.54 14.03
CA ARG A 99 9.79 -2.68 14.78
C ARG A 99 8.84 -3.88 14.82
N LEU A 100 7.55 -3.65 14.98
CA LEU A 100 6.54 -4.73 14.94
C LEU A 100 6.48 -5.35 13.55
N ALA A 101 6.41 -4.51 12.52
CA ALA A 101 6.40 -4.95 11.14
C ALA A 101 7.66 -5.75 10.75
N ALA A 102 8.83 -5.32 11.23
CA ALA A 102 10.08 -6.05 11.00
C ALA A 102 10.05 -7.47 11.62
N GLN A 103 9.33 -7.66 12.75
CA GLN A 103 9.16 -8.98 13.37
C GLN A 103 8.25 -9.89 12.53
N ASP A 104 7.34 -9.32 11.75
CA ASP A 104 6.49 -10.05 10.81
C ASP A 104 7.12 -10.22 9.41
N GLY A 105 8.38 -9.77 9.25
CA GLY A 105 9.13 -9.89 7.99
C GLY A 105 8.93 -8.74 7.01
N THR A 106 8.23 -7.68 7.38
CA THR A 106 8.11 -6.46 6.57
C THR A 106 9.41 -5.67 6.64
N THR A 107 9.94 -5.30 5.50
CA THR A 107 11.20 -4.53 5.37
C THR A 107 11.01 -3.16 4.73
N THR A 108 9.80 -2.87 4.28
CA THR A 108 9.44 -1.59 3.68
C THR A 108 8.00 -1.24 4.02
N HIS A 109 7.78 -0.06 4.59
CA HIS A 109 6.47 0.56 4.78
C HIS A 109 6.26 1.70 3.79
N MET A 110 5.08 1.76 3.19
CA MET A 110 4.69 2.88 2.35
C MET A 110 3.32 3.42 2.77
N GLU A 111 3.21 4.74 2.83
CA GLU A 111 1.93 5.43 2.98
C GLU A 111 1.49 5.92 1.62
N LEU A 112 0.73 5.11 0.89
CA LEU A 112 0.31 5.46 -0.47
C LEU A 112 -1.13 5.96 -0.57
N GLU A 113 -2.04 5.58 0.34
CA GLU A 113 -3.45 5.99 0.26
C GLU A 113 -3.65 7.47 0.54
N PHE A 114 -3.30 7.92 1.74
CA PHE A 114 -3.42 9.33 2.12
C PHE A 114 -2.20 10.14 1.73
N GLY A 115 -1.02 9.54 1.82
CA GLY A 115 0.24 10.22 1.58
C GLY A 115 0.60 11.28 2.62
N ARG A 116 1.61 12.06 2.29
CA ARG A 116 2.04 13.24 3.07
C ARG A 116 2.35 14.40 2.13
N SER A 117 2.17 15.63 2.62
CA SER A 117 2.56 16.85 1.89
C SER A 117 2.86 17.99 2.89
N PRO A 118 4.01 18.70 2.72
CA PRO A 118 5.07 18.49 1.71
C PRO A 118 5.84 17.16 1.93
N VAL A 119 6.03 16.37 0.87
CA VAL A 119 6.66 15.04 0.99
C VAL A 119 8.12 15.12 1.46
N ALA A 120 8.87 16.16 1.05
CA ALA A 120 10.24 16.39 1.52
C ALA A 120 10.30 16.57 3.04
N GLU A 121 9.33 17.30 3.63
CA GLU A 121 9.23 17.46 5.09
C GLU A 121 8.93 16.13 5.77
N ALA A 122 8.05 15.29 5.20
CA ALA A 122 7.75 13.97 5.73
C ALA A 122 9.00 13.07 5.77
N TYR A 123 9.79 13.05 4.69
CA TYR A 123 11.07 12.34 4.65
C TYR A 123 12.04 12.88 5.70
N ASP A 124 12.19 14.19 5.82
CA ASP A 124 13.05 14.85 6.81
C ASP A 124 12.65 14.48 8.26
N ILE A 125 11.35 14.43 8.56
CA ILE A 125 10.84 14.09 9.89
C ILE A 125 11.18 12.64 10.22
N VAL A 126 10.91 11.71 9.31
CA VAL A 126 11.17 10.27 9.53
C VAL A 126 12.67 10.00 9.60
N GLU A 127 13.49 10.63 8.73
CA GLU A 127 14.95 10.51 8.77
C GLU A 127 15.53 10.97 10.11
N LYS A 128 15.12 12.13 10.61
CA LYS A 128 15.57 12.65 11.92
C LYS A 128 15.13 11.80 13.09
N ARG A 129 13.92 11.23 13.02
CA ARG A 129 13.38 10.34 14.05
C ARG A 129 14.05 8.96 14.02
N GLY A 130 14.46 8.52 12.85
CA GLY A 130 14.91 7.18 12.52
C GLY A 130 13.72 6.23 12.30
N HIS A 131 13.90 5.27 11.38
CA HIS A 131 12.93 4.21 11.13
C HIS A 131 13.67 2.89 10.93
N PRO A 132 13.22 1.76 11.50
CA PRO A 132 13.98 0.50 11.49
C PRO A 132 13.96 -0.23 10.13
N ILE A 133 13.02 0.11 9.24
CA ILE A 133 12.86 -0.47 7.90
C ILE A 133 12.77 0.65 6.86
N ASN A 134 12.80 0.29 5.57
CA ASN A 134 12.61 1.27 4.50
C ASN A 134 11.21 1.89 4.55
N TYR A 135 11.06 3.10 4.01
CA TYR A 135 9.79 3.80 3.99
C TYR A 135 9.62 4.67 2.76
N GLY A 136 8.37 5.04 2.46
CA GLY A 136 8.04 5.94 1.36
C GLY A 136 6.63 6.53 1.48
N PHE A 137 6.39 7.60 0.72
CA PHE A 137 5.14 8.34 0.75
C PHE A 137 4.59 8.58 -0.66
N SER A 138 3.27 8.63 -0.79
CA SER A 138 2.62 9.33 -1.89
C SER A 138 2.49 10.83 -1.59
N SER A 139 2.24 11.65 -2.62
CA SER A 139 1.77 13.03 -2.44
C SER A 139 0.34 13.03 -1.89
N SER A 140 0.12 13.69 -0.78
CA SER A 140 -1.17 13.75 -0.10
C SER A 140 -2.12 14.75 -0.77
N TRP A 141 -3.03 14.28 -1.61
CA TRP A 141 -4.10 15.13 -2.14
C TRP A 141 -4.94 15.80 -1.03
N PRO A 142 -5.32 15.12 0.09
CA PRO A 142 -6.05 15.76 1.18
C PRO A 142 -5.31 16.94 1.81
N MET A 143 -4.04 16.77 2.17
CA MET A 143 -3.24 17.85 2.79
C MET A 143 -3.00 19.01 1.84
N VAL A 144 -2.68 18.71 0.56
CA VAL A 144 -2.54 19.73 -0.49
C VAL A 144 -3.83 20.53 -0.66
N ARG A 145 -4.96 19.80 -0.69
CA ARG A 145 -6.27 20.43 -0.84
C ARG A 145 -6.64 21.27 0.40
N ALA A 146 -6.40 20.76 1.61
CA ALA A 146 -6.60 21.50 2.86
C ALA A 146 -5.77 22.78 2.90
N LYS A 147 -4.53 22.74 2.41
CA LYS A 147 -3.68 23.94 2.29
C LYS A 147 -4.26 24.96 1.33
N VAL A 148 -4.64 24.55 0.12
CA VAL A 148 -5.13 25.47 -0.93
C VAL A 148 -6.53 25.99 -0.64
N MET A 149 -7.41 25.16 -0.08
CA MET A 149 -8.80 25.48 0.16
C MET A 149 -9.04 26.14 1.52
N GLY A 150 -8.31 25.68 2.57
CA GLY A 150 -8.50 26.06 3.96
C GLY A 150 -7.31 26.80 4.60
N GLY A 151 -6.21 27.00 3.88
CA GLY A 151 -5.00 27.62 4.44
C GLY A 151 -4.30 26.78 5.50
N PHE A 152 -4.47 25.46 5.44
CA PHE A 152 -3.82 24.53 6.38
C PHE A 152 -2.29 24.59 6.30
N GLU A 153 -1.62 24.68 7.44
CA GLU A 153 -0.17 24.80 7.57
C GLU A 153 0.39 23.79 8.63
N GLY A 154 -0.29 22.66 8.82
CA GLY A 154 0.17 21.61 9.73
C GLY A 154 1.37 20.84 9.19
N GLU A 155 2.04 20.09 10.08
CA GLU A 155 3.20 19.27 9.75
C GLU A 155 2.83 18.09 8.82
N ALA A 156 3.80 17.63 8.03
CA ALA A 156 3.65 16.46 7.14
C ALA A 156 3.72 15.13 7.92
N THR A 157 2.90 15.00 8.96
CA THR A 157 2.78 13.85 9.87
C THR A 157 1.38 13.24 9.82
N TRP A 158 1.17 12.11 10.51
CA TRP A 158 -0.17 11.55 10.71
C TRP A 158 -1.08 12.52 11.46
N ASP A 159 -0.58 13.13 12.55
CA ASP A 159 -1.33 14.12 13.32
C ASP A 159 -1.72 15.32 12.45
N GLY A 160 -0.78 15.84 11.64
CA GLY A 160 -1.09 16.92 10.70
C GLY A 160 -2.12 16.53 9.64
N LEU A 161 -2.12 15.29 9.14
CA LEU A 161 -3.16 14.81 8.24
C LEU A 161 -4.52 14.76 8.95
N THR A 162 -4.60 14.25 10.18
CA THR A 162 -5.85 14.21 10.94
C THR A 162 -6.38 15.60 11.28
N GLU A 163 -5.50 16.57 11.53
CA GLU A 163 -5.86 17.98 11.65
C GLU A 163 -6.40 18.55 10.33
N ALA A 164 -5.83 18.17 9.19
CA ALA A 164 -6.34 18.57 7.88
C ALA A 164 -7.79 18.07 7.66
N PHE A 165 -8.14 16.87 8.11
CA PHE A 165 -9.49 16.30 7.94
C PHE A 165 -10.59 17.10 8.64
N VAL A 166 -10.30 17.87 9.67
CA VAL A 166 -11.30 18.73 10.35
C VAL A 166 -11.46 20.11 9.71
N THR A 167 -10.76 20.38 8.61
CA THR A 167 -10.93 21.62 7.82
C THR A 167 -11.97 21.46 6.71
N GLU A 168 -12.43 22.56 6.11
CA GLU A 168 -13.48 22.54 5.06
C GLU A 168 -12.98 22.10 3.67
N TRP A 169 -11.80 21.47 3.58
CA TRP A 169 -11.20 21.08 2.31
C TRP A 169 -12.05 20.09 1.50
N GLY A 170 -12.74 19.20 2.20
CA GLY A 170 -13.43 18.05 1.61
C GLY A 170 -14.73 18.43 0.89
N THR A 171 -15.45 19.44 1.35
CA THR A 171 -16.80 19.76 0.88
C THR A 171 -16.85 20.88 -0.15
N THR A 172 -15.78 21.66 -0.31
CA THR A 172 -15.75 22.83 -1.20
C THR A 172 -15.23 22.47 -2.58
N VAL A 173 -15.89 22.94 -3.64
CA VAL A 173 -15.43 22.76 -5.03
C VAL A 173 -14.27 23.72 -5.32
N ALA A 174 -13.15 23.20 -5.80
CA ALA A 174 -12.00 24.03 -6.20
C ALA A 174 -12.34 24.85 -7.46
N ASN A 175 -12.02 26.14 -7.44
CA ASN A 175 -12.03 26.97 -8.64
C ASN A 175 -10.79 26.70 -9.52
N PRO A 176 -10.75 27.19 -10.78
CA PRO A 176 -9.64 26.87 -11.69
C PRO A 176 -8.24 27.29 -11.19
N GLU A 177 -8.13 28.37 -10.42
CA GLU A 177 -6.84 28.81 -9.86
C GLU A 177 -6.42 27.90 -8.68
N GLN A 178 -7.36 27.51 -7.83
CA GLN A 178 -7.13 26.55 -6.76
C GLN A 178 -6.74 25.17 -7.31
N GLU A 179 -7.42 24.69 -8.35
CA GLU A 179 -7.08 23.44 -9.02
C GLU A 179 -5.64 23.48 -9.58
N LYS A 180 -5.23 24.60 -10.20
CA LYS A 180 -3.87 24.81 -10.68
C LYS A 180 -2.85 24.78 -9.55
N GLN A 181 -3.16 25.37 -8.40
CA GLN A 181 -2.29 25.36 -7.22
C GLN A 181 -2.17 23.95 -6.65
N ILE A 182 -3.28 23.21 -6.54
CA ILE A 182 -3.29 21.79 -6.12
C ILE A 182 -2.34 20.96 -7.01
N LEU A 183 -2.51 21.07 -8.33
CA LEU A 183 -1.67 20.32 -9.28
C LEU A 183 -0.20 20.74 -9.24
N ALA A 184 0.11 21.98 -8.91
CA ALA A 184 1.48 22.46 -8.77
C ALA A 184 2.15 21.90 -7.50
N LEU A 185 1.44 21.85 -6.37
CA LEU A 185 1.95 21.26 -5.13
C LEU A 185 2.13 19.75 -5.25
N ILE A 186 1.18 19.04 -5.86
CA ILE A 186 1.32 17.61 -6.18
C ILE A 186 2.57 17.37 -7.06
N GLN A 187 2.79 18.22 -8.09
CA GLN A 187 4.01 18.09 -8.92
C GLN A 187 5.28 18.28 -8.09
N LYS A 188 5.27 19.27 -7.19
CA LYS A 188 6.42 19.49 -6.31
C LYS A 188 6.69 18.28 -5.43
N ASP A 189 5.68 17.68 -4.83
CA ASP A 189 5.85 16.46 -4.04
C ASP A 189 6.43 15.30 -4.87
N LEU A 190 5.97 15.14 -6.13
CA LEU A 190 6.50 14.13 -7.05
C LEU A 190 7.97 14.41 -7.40
N ASP A 191 8.34 15.67 -7.62
CA ASP A 191 9.72 16.08 -7.86
C ASP A 191 10.62 15.87 -6.62
N ASP A 192 10.05 15.97 -5.42
CA ASP A 192 10.70 15.75 -4.13
C ASP A 192 10.71 14.25 -3.71
N GLY A 193 10.18 13.34 -4.53
CA GLY A 193 10.30 11.90 -4.32
C GLY A 193 9.04 11.18 -3.87
N ALA A 194 7.86 11.77 -4.04
CA ALA A 194 6.61 11.04 -3.83
C ALA A 194 6.47 9.87 -4.82
N LEU A 195 6.09 8.69 -4.31
CA LEU A 195 6.04 7.43 -5.05
C LEU A 195 4.71 7.22 -5.80
N ALA A 196 3.67 7.96 -5.41
CA ALA A 196 2.33 7.87 -5.95
C ALA A 196 1.59 9.20 -5.72
N ILE A 197 0.34 9.30 -6.18
CA ILE A 197 -0.62 10.29 -5.71
C ILE A 197 -1.64 9.55 -4.85
N GLY A 198 -1.75 9.94 -3.58
CA GLY A 198 -2.78 9.43 -2.67
C GLY A 198 -4.09 10.17 -2.90
N TYR A 199 -5.14 9.45 -3.29
CA TYR A 199 -6.42 10.03 -3.67
C TYR A 199 -7.60 9.31 -2.98
N PRO A 200 -7.98 9.73 -1.76
CA PRO A 200 -9.12 9.19 -1.02
C PRO A 200 -10.36 10.11 -1.14
N PRO A 201 -11.06 10.15 -2.29
CA PRO A 201 -12.21 11.06 -2.48
C PRO A 201 -13.45 10.68 -1.66
N ALA A 202 -13.50 9.54 -1.02
CA ALA A 202 -14.55 9.19 -0.06
C ALA A 202 -14.64 10.19 1.11
N TYR A 203 -13.53 10.85 1.41
CA TYR A 203 -13.43 11.83 2.50
C TYR A 203 -13.56 13.28 2.00
N GLY A 204 -13.75 13.50 0.69
CA GLY A 204 -13.75 14.81 0.08
C GLY A 204 -14.74 14.94 -1.08
N SER A 205 -16.06 14.98 -0.78
CA SER A 205 -17.14 15.03 -1.76
C SER A 205 -17.13 16.26 -2.67
N GLY A 206 -16.47 17.35 -2.25
CA GLY A 206 -16.33 18.59 -3.04
C GLY A 206 -15.43 18.46 -4.27
N ALA A 207 -14.60 17.40 -4.36
CA ALA A 207 -13.78 17.16 -5.53
C ALA A 207 -14.54 16.36 -6.58
N GLY A 208 -14.73 16.96 -7.76
CA GLY A 208 -15.41 16.31 -8.88
C GLY A 208 -14.47 15.51 -9.78
N THR A 209 -15.05 14.73 -10.69
CA THR A 209 -14.33 13.95 -11.72
C THR A 209 -13.38 14.82 -12.56
N LYS A 210 -13.68 16.11 -12.72
CA LYS A 210 -12.83 17.05 -13.46
C LYS A 210 -11.49 17.29 -12.75
N GLU A 211 -11.48 17.41 -11.43
CA GLU A 211 -10.25 17.49 -10.63
C GLU A 211 -9.52 16.16 -10.69
N ALA A 212 -10.23 15.05 -10.51
CA ALA A 212 -9.68 13.70 -10.56
C ALA A 212 -8.95 13.41 -11.87
N ILE A 213 -9.52 13.69 -13.05
CA ILE A 213 -8.87 13.41 -14.33
C ILE A 213 -7.54 14.16 -14.49
N ASN A 214 -7.41 15.35 -13.91
CA ASN A 214 -6.17 16.11 -13.94
C ASN A 214 -5.10 15.49 -13.03
N LEU A 215 -5.49 14.93 -11.88
CA LEU A 215 -4.58 14.13 -11.03
C LEU A 215 -4.10 12.86 -11.73
N TRP A 216 -5.01 12.12 -12.39
CA TRP A 216 -4.64 10.93 -13.18
C TRP A 216 -3.69 11.25 -14.32
N LYS A 217 -3.94 12.34 -15.07
CA LYS A 217 -3.00 12.80 -16.11
C LYS A 217 -1.65 13.20 -15.54
N LYS A 218 -1.64 13.80 -14.35
CA LYS A 218 -0.40 14.14 -13.63
C LYS A 218 0.38 12.88 -13.26
N ALA A 219 -0.29 11.87 -12.70
CA ALA A 219 0.31 10.58 -12.36
C ALA A 219 0.89 9.87 -13.60
N ALA A 220 0.12 9.81 -14.70
CA ALA A 220 0.56 9.24 -15.97
C ALA A 220 1.80 9.94 -16.53
N ALA A 221 1.83 11.29 -16.50
CA ALA A 221 2.95 12.09 -16.99
C ALA A 221 4.25 11.87 -16.19
N ASN A 222 4.14 11.52 -14.90
CA ASN A 222 5.26 11.24 -14.01
C ASN A 222 5.55 9.73 -13.88
N ASN A 223 4.77 8.87 -14.57
CA ASN A 223 4.86 7.41 -14.48
C ASN A 223 4.78 6.87 -13.04
N VAL A 224 3.91 7.44 -12.23
CA VAL A 224 3.58 6.99 -10.88
C VAL A 224 2.14 6.51 -10.81
N PRO A 225 1.75 5.63 -9.88
CA PRO A 225 0.36 5.24 -9.70
C PRO A 225 -0.46 6.32 -8.97
N VAL A 226 -1.78 6.20 -9.05
CA VAL A 226 -2.72 6.81 -8.13
C VAL A 226 -3.20 5.73 -7.16
N SER A 227 -3.00 5.90 -5.86
CA SER A 227 -3.55 5.02 -4.84
C SER A 227 -4.91 5.56 -4.41
N VAL A 228 -5.95 4.74 -4.51
CA VAL A 228 -7.33 5.21 -4.52
C VAL A 228 -8.18 4.51 -3.47
N HIS A 229 -8.60 5.28 -2.46
CA HIS A 229 -9.80 4.94 -1.71
C HIS A 229 -11.01 5.48 -2.47
N VAL A 230 -11.78 4.63 -3.11
CA VAL A 230 -12.83 5.08 -4.05
C VAL A 230 -13.87 6.00 -3.41
N ARG A 231 -14.53 6.81 -4.23
CA ARG A 231 -15.39 7.92 -3.80
C ARG A 231 -16.54 7.53 -2.87
N TYR A 232 -17.19 6.44 -3.16
CA TYR A 232 -18.41 6.05 -2.46
C TYR A 232 -18.22 4.69 -1.76
N GLN A 233 -18.77 4.59 -0.56
CA GLN A 233 -18.95 3.31 0.14
C GLN A 233 -20.45 3.13 0.36
N SER A 234 -21.13 2.57 -0.63
CA SER A 234 -22.58 2.43 -0.62
C SER A 234 -23.02 1.27 -1.53
N MET A 235 -23.97 0.49 -1.04
CA MET A 235 -24.65 -0.54 -1.84
C MET A 235 -25.78 0.05 -2.71
N LEU A 236 -26.22 1.27 -2.43
CA LEU A 236 -27.40 1.87 -3.06
C LEU A 236 -27.00 2.93 -4.10
N ASP A 237 -27.61 2.84 -5.29
CA ASP A 237 -27.56 3.90 -6.29
C ASP A 237 -28.54 5.04 -5.93
N PRO A 238 -28.27 6.27 -6.40
CA PRO A 238 -27.01 6.75 -6.96
C PRO A 238 -25.92 6.90 -5.90
N ASN A 239 -24.69 7.05 -6.35
CA ASN A 239 -23.49 7.16 -5.51
C ASN A 239 -23.15 5.82 -4.84
N SER A 240 -23.20 4.75 -5.60
CA SER A 240 -22.79 3.41 -5.14
C SER A 240 -21.28 3.18 -5.33
N SER A 241 -20.77 2.15 -4.66
CA SER A 241 -19.40 1.66 -4.87
C SER A 241 -19.15 1.25 -6.32
N VAL A 242 -20.18 0.74 -7.01
CA VAL A 242 -20.10 0.39 -8.45
C VAL A 242 -19.88 1.63 -9.31
N GLU A 243 -20.61 2.73 -9.04
CA GLU A 243 -20.41 4.00 -9.74
C GLU A 243 -19.01 4.55 -9.50
N ALA A 244 -18.50 4.47 -8.27
CA ALA A 244 -17.16 4.89 -7.92
C ALA A 244 -16.07 4.07 -8.65
N MET A 245 -16.26 2.76 -8.75
CA MET A 245 -15.36 1.90 -9.53
C MET A 245 -15.41 2.24 -11.02
N ASN A 246 -16.58 2.52 -11.58
CA ASN A 246 -16.71 2.96 -12.98
C ASN A 246 -16.05 4.33 -13.22
N GLU A 247 -16.14 5.28 -12.28
CA GLU A 247 -15.38 6.53 -12.32
C GLU A 247 -13.88 6.24 -12.41
N MET A 248 -13.34 5.43 -11.52
CA MET A 248 -11.93 5.06 -11.48
C MET A 248 -11.47 4.37 -12.76
N LEU A 249 -12.25 3.41 -13.30
CA LEU A 249 -11.96 2.77 -14.58
C LEU A 249 -11.92 3.79 -15.73
N GLY A 250 -12.89 4.71 -15.78
CA GLY A 250 -12.95 5.78 -16.79
C GLY A 250 -11.75 6.73 -16.72
N LEU A 251 -11.35 7.12 -15.50
CA LEU A 251 -10.16 7.94 -15.25
C LEU A 251 -8.88 7.22 -15.72
N THR A 252 -8.74 5.94 -15.37
CA THR A 252 -7.59 5.10 -15.77
C THR A 252 -7.53 4.93 -17.29
N ALA A 253 -8.66 4.62 -17.92
CA ALA A 253 -8.75 4.45 -19.38
C ALA A 253 -8.41 5.73 -20.15
N SER A 254 -8.88 6.89 -19.67
CA SER A 254 -8.72 8.19 -20.34
C SER A 254 -7.33 8.81 -20.16
N SER A 255 -6.60 8.43 -19.11
CA SER A 255 -5.28 8.98 -18.78
C SER A 255 -4.12 8.04 -19.12
N GLY A 256 -4.36 6.73 -19.13
CA GLY A 256 -3.31 5.70 -19.18
C GLY A 256 -2.53 5.55 -17.85
N ALA A 257 -2.98 6.19 -16.77
CA ALA A 257 -2.34 6.04 -15.46
C ALA A 257 -2.51 4.62 -14.92
N HIS A 258 -1.67 4.27 -13.95
CA HIS A 258 -1.85 3.07 -13.14
C HIS A 258 -2.67 3.44 -11.90
N ALA A 259 -3.71 2.68 -11.57
CA ALA A 259 -4.46 2.84 -10.33
C ALA A 259 -4.23 1.64 -9.40
N ILE A 260 -3.95 1.94 -8.14
CA ILE A 260 -3.93 0.97 -7.04
C ILE A 260 -5.23 1.18 -6.26
N VAL A 261 -6.07 0.15 -6.24
CA VAL A 261 -7.37 0.19 -5.56
C VAL A 261 -7.20 -0.32 -4.13
N CYS A 262 -7.36 0.58 -3.17
CA CYS A 262 -7.20 0.27 -1.76
C CYS A 262 -8.28 -0.69 -1.25
N HIS A 263 -7.90 -1.56 -0.30
CA HIS A 263 -8.78 -2.45 0.47
C HIS A 263 -10.01 -2.97 -0.29
N ILE A 264 -9.78 -3.64 -1.42
CA ILE A 264 -10.83 -4.11 -2.35
C ILE A 264 -11.95 -4.90 -1.67
N GLN A 265 -11.65 -5.61 -0.58
CA GLN A 265 -12.64 -6.38 0.18
C GLN A 265 -13.74 -5.51 0.79
N LEU A 266 -13.43 -4.24 1.13
CA LEU A 266 -14.39 -3.34 1.76
C LEU A 266 -15.28 -2.60 0.77
N LEU A 267 -14.81 -2.42 -0.46
CA LEU A 267 -15.52 -1.59 -1.45
C LEU A 267 -16.87 -2.19 -1.87
N GLY A 268 -16.98 -3.49 -1.82
CA GLY A 268 -18.22 -4.22 -2.10
C GLY A 268 -19.16 -4.30 -0.90
N LEU A 269 -18.72 -3.86 0.28
CA LEU A 269 -19.46 -4.00 1.53
C LEU A 269 -19.91 -5.46 1.75
N SER A 270 -21.20 -5.78 1.61
CA SER A 270 -21.72 -7.14 1.69
C SER A 270 -21.51 -7.99 0.42
N ASP A 271 -21.14 -7.40 -0.72
CA ASP A 271 -20.85 -8.10 -1.98
C ASP A 271 -19.50 -7.70 -2.60
N PRO A 272 -18.39 -8.22 -2.07
CA PRO A 272 -17.06 -7.94 -2.63
C PRO A 272 -16.86 -8.55 -4.01
N TYR A 273 -17.62 -9.59 -4.40
CA TYR A 273 -17.45 -10.28 -5.68
C TYR A 273 -17.70 -9.36 -6.87
N MET A 274 -18.71 -8.49 -6.79
CA MET A 274 -18.99 -7.51 -7.83
C MET A 274 -17.79 -6.58 -8.09
N MET A 275 -17.09 -6.17 -7.04
CA MET A 275 -15.90 -5.31 -7.19
C MET A 275 -14.75 -6.05 -7.85
N LEU A 276 -14.54 -7.31 -7.49
CA LEU A 276 -13.52 -8.17 -8.12
C LEU A 276 -13.83 -8.38 -9.62
N ASP A 277 -15.09 -8.60 -9.98
CA ASP A 277 -15.51 -8.74 -11.38
C ASP A 277 -15.26 -7.46 -12.19
N VAL A 278 -15.52 -6.29 -11.61
CA VAL A 278 -15.26 -4.98 -12.25
C VAL A 278 -13.76 -4.78 -12.51
N ILE A 279 -12.91 -5.11 -11.55
CA ILE A 279 -11.44 -5.04 -11.70
C ILE A 279 -10.96 -6.02 -12.77
N ASP A 280 -11.43 -7.26 -12.74
CA ASP A 280 -11.05 -8.28 -13.73
C ASP A 280 -11.44 -7.83 -15.15
N ALA A 281 -12.64 -7.29 -15.33
CA ALA A 281 -13.08 -6.73 -16.61
C ALA A 281 -12.19 -5.57 -17.08
N GLY A 282 -11.81 -4.67 -16.18
CA GLY A 282 -10.89 -3.57 -16.47
C GLY A 282 -9.50 -4.07 -16.90
N ARG A 283 -8.94 -5.05 -16.20
CA ARG A 283 -7.65 -5.67 -16.57
C ARG A 283 -7.72 -6.37 -17.92
N LYS A 284 -8.78 -7.13 -18.19
CA LYS A 284 -9.04 -7.76 -19.52
C LYS A 284 -9.17 -6.73 -20.64
N ALA A 285 -9.64 -5.52 -20.34
CA ALA A 285 -9.66 -4.41 -21.29
C ALA A 285 -8.31 -3.69 -21.43
N GLY A 286 -7.27 -4.14 -20.74
CA GLY A 286 -5.91 -3.61 -20.82
C GLY A 286 -5.63 -2.42 -19.90
N LEU A 287 -6.47 -2.15 -18.90
CA LEU A 287 -6.22 -1.11 -17.92
C LEU A 287 -5.17 -1.55 -16.90
N ARG A 288 -4.32 -0.62 -16.48
CA ARG A 288 -3.29 -0.84 -15.46
C ARG A 288 -3.94 -0.68 -14.08
N LEU A 289 -4.37 -1.80 -13.51
CA LEU A 289 -5.06 -1.86 -12.22
C LEU A 289 -4.34 -2.85 -11.30
N THR A 290 -4.02 -2.40 -10.11
CA THR A 290 -3.57 -3.24 -8.99
C THR A 290 -4.59 -3.10 -7.87
N THR A 291 -4.83 -4.16 -7.13
CA THR A 291 -5.68 -4.14 -5.94
C THR A 291 -4.85 -4.42 -4.71
N GLU A 292 -5.26 -3.92 -3.58
CA GLU A 292 -4.73 -4.35 -2.30
C GLU A 292 -5.84 -4.88 -1.40
N VAL A 293 -5.45 -5.62 -0.39
CA VAL A 293 -6.34 -6.22 0.59
C VAL A 293 -5.63 -6.33 1.93
N TYR A 294 -6.36 -6.07 3.01
CA TYR A 294 -5.94 -6.49 4.34
C TYR A 294 -6.87 -7.60 4.87
N PRO A 295 -6.36 -8.49 5.73
CA PRO A 295 -7.08 -9.72 6.07
C PRO A 295 -8.12 -9.52 7.19
N PHE A 296 -8.85 -8.40 7.17
CA PHE A 296 -9.87 -8.07 8.17
C PHE A 296 -11.14 -7.57 7.48
N GLY A 297 -12.30 -7.91 8.04
CA GLY A 297 -13.61 -7.49 7.54
C GLY A 297 -14.07 -6.12 8.05
N GLY A 298 -13.31 -5.51 8.96
CA GLY A 298 -13.62 -4.21 9.57
C GLY A 298 -12.73 -3.09 9.10
N THR A 299 -13.08 -1.85 9.45
CA THR A 299 -12.33 -0.62 9.17
C THR A 299 -12.49 0.39 10.30
N ALA A 300 -11.64 1.43 10.29
CA ALA A 300 -11.71 2.51 11.26
C ALA A 300 -11.61 3.88 10.58
N PRO A 301 -12.67 4.34 9.87
CA PRO A 301 -12.67 5.65 9.23
C PRO A 301 -12.71 6.81 10.24
N PRO A 302 -12.27 8.02 9.83
CA PRO A 302 -12.57 9.24 10.58
C PRO A 302 -14.07 9.42 10.77
N ILE A 303 -14.50 9.82 11.96
CA ILE A 303 -15.93 10.09 12.25
C ILE A 303 -16.52 11.20 11.33
N SER A 304 -15.64 12.02 10.76
CA SER A 304 -15.98 13.09 9.81
C SER A 304 -16.11 12.64 8.36
N ALA A 305 -15.89 11.34 8.06
CA ALA A 305 -15.98 10.83 6.68
C ALA A 305 -17.33 11.18 6.03
N ASP A 306 -17.31 11.69 4.80
CA ASP A 306 -18.49 12.22 4.10
C ASP A 306 -19.60 11.17 3.96
N TYR A 307 -19.28 9.93 3.67
CA TYR A 307 -20.26 8.86 3.51
C TYR A 307 -21.00 8.50 4.82
N LEU A 308 -20.43 8.84 5.98
CA LEU A 308 -21.11 8.70 7.29
C LEU A 308 -22.10 9.85 7.55
N GLN A 309 -22.02 10.95 6.78
CA GLN A 309 -22.89 12.12 6.92
C GLN A 309 -24.20 12.02 6.14
N TRP A 310 -24.32 11.09 5.22
CA TRP A 310 -25.53 10.94 4.41
C TRP A 310 -26.75 10.62 5.27
N GLU A 311 -27.92 11.10 4.82
CA GLU A 311 -29.16 10.95 5.59
C GLU A 311 -29.49 9.49 5.92
N ASN A 312 -29.22 8.58 4.98
CA ASN A 312 -29.44 7.14 5.10
C ASN A 312 -28.11 6.34 5.03
N SER A 313 -27.08 6.78 5.72
CA SER A 313 -25.76 6.14 5.72
C SER A 313 -25.80 4.70 6.24
N ASP A 314 -26.62 4.42 7.24
CA ASP A 314 -26.86 3.09 7.79
C ASP A 314 -27.43 2.11 6.76
N GLU A 315 -28.46 2.53 5.99
CA GLU A 315 -29.01 1.71 4.90
C GLU A 315 -28.02 1.53 3.74
N ARG A 316 -27.27 2.61 3.41
CA ARG A 316 -26.32 2.62 2.29
C ARG A 316 -25.12 1.74 2.51
N ILE A 317 -24.63 1.71 3.73
CA ILE A 317 -23.42 0.99 4.12
C ILE A 317 -23.78 -0.40 4.68
N GLY A 318 -24.97 -0.53 5.29
CA GLY A 318 -25.46 -1.80 5.82
C GLY A 318 -25.01 -2.07 7.25
N PHE A 319 -25.15 -1.08 8.15
CA PHE A 319 -24.82 -1.22 9.57
C PHE A 319 -25.97 -0.75 10.47
N GLU A 320 -25.95 -1.18 11.73
CA GLU A 320 -26.79 -0.62 12.78
C GLU A 320 -25.95 0.33 13.65
N TRP A 321 -26.52 1.49 14.06
CA TRP A 321 -25.80 2.50 14.83
C TRP A 321 -25.17 1.98 16.12
N ASN A 322 -25.80 1.00 16.76
CA ASN A 322 -25.29 0.37 17.99
C ASN A 322 -24.16 -0.66 17.75
N GLU A 323 -23.80 -0.93 16.51
CA GLU A 323 -22.67 -1.76 16.13
C GLU A 323 -21.39 -0.90 15.93
N ILE A 324 -21.56 0.41 15.78
CA ILE A 324 -20.44 1.34 15.61
C ILE A 324 -19.96 1.86 16.96
N ARG A 325 -18.66 1.93 17.13
CA ARG A 325 -18.02 2.45 18.34
C ARG A 325 -16.79 3.29 17.99
N THR A 326 -16.38 4.19 18.90
CA THR A 326 -15.11 4.91 18.76
C THR A 326 -13.92 3.97 18.83
N ASP A 327 -12.87 4.24 18.05
CA ASP A 327 -11.62 3.48 18.08
C ASP A 327 -10.85 3.73 19.39
N ALA A 328 -10.82 4.97 19.86
CA ALA A 328 -10.15 5.35 21.12
C ALA A 328 -10.79 4.71 22.35
N LYS A 329 -9.97 4.28 23.30
CA LYS A 329 -10.44 3.71 24.58
C LYS A 329 -10.60 4.78 25.66
N PRO A 330 -11.65 4.72 26.49
CA PRO A 330 -12.73 3.73 26.48
C PRO A 330 -13.63 3.92 25.25
N HIS A 331 -13.97 2.81 24.58
CA HIS A 331 -14.86 2.86 23.43
C HIS A 331 -16.22 3.47 23.80
N TYR A 332 -16.71 4.35 22.93
CA TYR A 332 -18.09 4.86 23.00
C TYR A 332 -18.91 4.20 21.89
N THR A 333 -19.95 3.45 22.27
CA THR A 333 -20.87 2.83 21.32
C THR A 333 -22.09 3.74 21.13
N PHE A 334 -22.43 4.01 19.88
CA PHE A 334 -23.51 4.92 19.54
C PHE A 334 -24.87 4.22 19.71
N LYS A 335 -25.89 4.99 20.11
CA LYS A 335 -27.25 4.50 20.28
C LYS A 335 -28.07 4.61 19.01
N ASP A 336 -27.88 5.70 18.32
CA ASP A 336 -28.58 6.08 17.11
C ASP A 336 -27.82 7.17 16.36
N LYS A 337 -28.30 7.58 15.19
CA LYS A 337 -27.70 8.63 14.37
C LYS A 337 -27.56 9.97 15.09
N ALA A 338 -28.55 10.34 15.91
CA ALA A 338 -28.51 11.62 16.62
C ALA A 338 -27.38 11.66 17.64
N ASP A 339 -27.16 10.53 18.34
CA ASP A 339 -26.07 10.34 19.28
C ASP A 339 -24.70 10.38 18.57
N PHE A 340 -24.59 9.72 17.39
CA PHE A 340 -23.41 9.81 16.55
C PHE A 340 -23.10 11.23 16.12
N GLN A 341 -24.09 11.95 15.58
CA GLN A 341 -23.91 13.34 15.12
C GLN A 341 -23.56 14.31 16.27
N LYS A 342 -24.06 14.05 17.46
CA LYS A 342 -23.68 14.81 18.65
C LYS A 342 -22.22 14.56 19.00
N HIS A 343 -21.81 13.30 19.07
CA HIS A 343 -20.42 12.91 19.39
C HIS A 343 -19.45 13.48 18.35
N GLN A 344 -19.77 13.37 17.06
CA GLN A 344 -18.97 13.93 15.99
C GLN A 344 -18.69 15.43 16.13
N LYS A 345 -19.69 16.21 16.56
CA LYS A 345 -19.52 17.66 16.80
C LYS A 345 -18.64 17.95 18.01
N GLU A 346 -18.68 17.10 19.03
CA GLU A 346 -17.90 17.24 20.25
C GLU A 346 -16.47 16.70 20.06
N HIS A 347 -16.30 15.70 19.19
CA HIS A 347 -15.05 14.94 18.97
C HIS A 347 -14.78 14.72 17.45
N PRO A 348 -14.62 15.78 16.64
CA PRO A 348 -14.50 15.65 15.18
C PRO A 348 -13.24 14.93 14.68
N GLY A 349 -12.25 14.75 15.54
CA GLY A 349 -11.00 14.03 15.26
C GLY A 349 -11.03 12.55 15.60
N ASP A 350 -12.15 12.03 16.13
CA ASP A 350 -12.24 10.60 16.48
C ASP A 350 -12.35 9.73 15.21
N PHE A 351 -11.93 8.47 15.38
CA PHE A 351 -12.13 7.39 14.42
C PHE A 351 -13.20 6.43 14.97
N VAL A 352 -13.92 5.77 14.06
CA VAL A 352 -14.98 4.83 14.42
C VAL A 352 -14.73 3.45 13.83
N GLN A 353 -14.86 2.41 14.63
CA GLN A 353 -14.76 1.02 14.19
C GLN A 353 -16.09 0.56 13.60
N MET A 354 -16.02 -0.04 12.42
CA MET A 354 -17.15 -0.60 11.67
C MET A 354 -16.75 -1.96 11.11
N GLU A 355 -17.67 -2.92 11.08
CA GLU A 355 -17.48 -4.24 10.49
C GLU A 355 -18.42 -4.41 9.29
N TYR A 356 -17.87 -4.79 8.13
CA TYR A 356 -18.64 -5.02 6.89
C TYR A 356 -18.72 -6.49 6.52
N ILE A 357 -17.70 -7.27 6.87
CA ILE A 357 -17.59 -8.70 6.57
C ILE A 357 -17.39 -9.44 7.89
N ASP A 358 -18.36 -10.24 8.26
CA ASP A 358 -18.25 -11.11 9.44
C ASP A 358 -17.47 -12.39 9.09
N GLU A 359 -16.18 -12.39 9.39
CA GLU A 359 -15.27 -13.53 9.13
C GLU A 359 -15.58 -14.76 9.99
N SER A 360 -16.42 -14.65 11.00
CA SER A 360 -16.88 -15.80 11.80
C SER A 360 -17.92 -16.64 11.06
N THR A 361 -18.50 -16.10 9.98
CA THR A 361 -19.45 -16.80 9.12
C THR A 361 -18.78 -17.48 7.93
N PRO A 362 -19.30 -18.60 7.42
CA PRO A 362 -18.77 -19.22 6.20
C PRO A 362 -18.80 -18.30 4.98
N GLU A 363 -19.82 -17.45 4.86
CA GLU A 363 -20.01 -16.48 3.78
C GLU A 363 -18.97 -15.38 3.84
N GLY A 364 -18.75 -14.77 5.01
CA GLY A 364 -17.76 -13.73 5.22
C GLY A 364 -16.34 -14.27 5.02
N LEU A 365 -16.03 -15.46 5.55
CA LEU A 365 -14.75 -16.11 5.33
C LEU A 365 -14.50 -16.41 3.84
N ALA A 366 -15.54 -16.82 3.08
CA ALA A 366 -15.43 -17.04 1.64
C ALA A 366 -15.17 -15.74 0.87
N ALA A 367 -15.85 -14.64 1.25
CA ALA A 367 -15.64 -13.32 0.69
C ALA A 367 -14.21 -12.81 0.92
N MET A 368 -13.71 -12.88 2.15
CA MET A 368 -12.34 -12.54 2.47
C MET A 368 -11.33 -13.39 1.71
N ARG A 369 -11.55 -14.70 1.62
CA ARG A 369 -10.69 -15.58 0.84
C ARG A 369 -10.66 -15.19 -0.64
N ALA A 370 -11.81 -14.87 -1.23
CA ALA A 370 -11.89 -14.44 -2.62
C ALA A 370 -11.06 -13.17 -2.87
N ALA A 371 -11.13 -12.19 -1.98
CA ALA A 371 -10.36 -10.95 -2.08
C ALA A 371 -8.85 -11.19 -1.91
N VAL A 372 -8.45 -11.94 -0.87
CA VAL A 372 -7.03 -12.21 -0.58
C VAL A 372 -6.35 -13.05 -1.67
N THR A 373 -7.10 -13.97 -2.30
CA THR A 373 -6.56 -14.83 -3.37
C THR A 373 -6.85 -14.32 -4.78
N PHE A 374 -7.41 -13.12 -4.90
CA PHE A 374 -7.66 -12.52 -6.21
C PHE A 374 -6.32 -12.24 -6.92
N PRO A 375 -6.18 -12.59 -8.21
CA PRO A 375 -4.93 -12.43 -8.92
C PRO A 375 -4.38 -10.99 -8.86
N GLU A 376 -3.06 -10.87 -8.70
CA GLU A 376 -2.36 -9.57 -8.65
C GLU A 376 -2.87 -8.62 -7.54
N THR A 377 -3.36 -9.18 -6.43
CA THR A 377 -3.70 -8.43 -5.22
C THR A 377 -2.51 -8.40 -4.28
N ILE A 378 -2.21 -7.24 -3.74
CA ILE A 378 -1.12 -7.00 -2.80
C ILE A 378 -1.68 -7.08 -1.38
N PRO A 379 -1.22 -7.99 -0.52
CA PRO A 379 -1.51 -7.92 0.91
C PRO A 379 -0.90 -6.66 1.52
N ALA A 380 -1.70 -5.92 2.28
CA ALA A 380 -1.32 -4.70 2.96
C ALA A 380 -1.92 -4.69 4.38
N ALA A 381 -1.53 -3.74 5.21
CA ALA A 381 -2.02 -3.67 6.59
C ALA A 381 -3.20 -2.72 6.77
N ASP A 382 -3.25 -1.61 6.03
CA ASP A 382 -4.14 -0.46 6.33
C ASP A 382 -4.02 -0.06 7.81
N GLY A 383 -2.77 -0.13 8.29
CA GLY A 383 -2.45 -0.01 9.71
C GLY A 383 -2.40 1.44 10.16
N THR A 384 -3.03 1.72 11.29
CA THR A 384 -2.84 2.96 12.03
C THR A 384 -2.05 2.70 13.29
N LEU A 385 -1.54 3.77 13.90
CA LEU A 385 -0.84 3.74 15.17
C LEU A 385 -1.50 2.82 16.18
N ILE A 386 -0.72 1.93 16.77
CA ILE A 386 -1.05 1.37 18.06
C ILE A 386 -1.05 2.54 19.05
N SER A 387 -2.21 3.09 19.32
CA SER A 387 -2.41 4.11 20.34
C SER A 387 -2.19 3.48 21.71
N TRP A 388 -0.99 3.57 22.24
CA TRP A 388 -0.68 3.18 23.60
C TRP A 388 -1.18 4.23 24.60
N GLY A 389 -2.39 4.78 24.44
CA GLY A 389 -3.06 5.61 25.44
C GLY A 389 -2.21 6.75 26.04
N GLY A 390 -1.28 7.31 25.29
CA GLY A 390 -0.40 8.40 25.71
C GLY A 390 0.50 8.86 24.59
N LYS A 391 0.81 10.16 24.56
CA LYS A 391 1.79 10.70 23.60
C LYS A 391 3.09 9.89 23.68
N PRO A 392 3.73 9.58 22.54
CA PRO A 392 5.05 8.96 22.56
C PRO A 392 5.99 9.80 23.43
N LYS A 393 6.66 9.15 24.36
CA LYS A 393 7.70 9.79 25.18
C LYS A 393 9.03 9.70 24.45
#